data_ff126a792cd627527a1cece26d0baa68
#
_entry.id   ff126a792cd627527a1cece26d0baa68
#
_cell.length_a   1.000
_cell.length_b   1.000
_cell.length_c   1.000
_cell.angle_alpha   90.00
_cell.angle_beta   90.00
_cell.angle_gamma   90.00
#
_symmetry.space_group_name_H-M   'P 1'
#
loop_
_entity.id
_entity.type
_entity.pdbx_description
1 polymer ?
#
loop_
_entity_poly.entity_id
_entity_poly.type
_entity_poly.pdbx_seq_one_letter_code
_entity_poly.pdbx_strand_id
1 'polypeptide(L)'
;MKHFSELSPAAERVVDAAEGLMQQQGYNGFSYDDVAQLIGIKKPSVHHHFPTKGDLAAMVVQRYTHRFREELLRIEGSHAHARDRLTAYAELFDRTFARERRLCVCGMLGAEAHDLPATVRDEVARFFDINLRWLGEAFKLGQTEGALSAQAQPDALARAYLCALEGAMVVGRGLADDQRPTAVGSAMLDLCWR
;
A
#
# COMPACT_ATOMS: atom_id res chain seq x y z
N MET A 1 -7.91 17.38 -11.99
CA MET A 1 -7.12 17.30 -10.75
C MET A 1 -5.65 17.51 -11.13
N LYS A 2 -4.88 18.29 -10.35
CA LYS A 2 -3.42 18.47 -10.59
C LYS A 2 -2.71 17.13 -10.40
N HIS A 3 -1.61 16.92 -11.11
CA HIS A 3 -0.75 15.77 -10.87
C HIS A 3 0.03 15.96 -9.56
N PHE A 4 0.35 14.87 -8.84
CA PHE A 4 1.05 14.97 -7.54
C PHE A 4 2.44 15.64 -7.65
N SER A 5 3.10 15.60 -8.82
CA SER A 5 4.36 16.30 -9.07
C SER A 5 4.23 17.83 -9.19
N GLU A 6 3.01 18.35 -9.23
CA GLU A 6 2.71 19.80 -9.32
C GLU A 6 2.26 20.39 -7.97
N LEU A 7 2.37 19.61 -6.89
CA LEU A 7 1.99 20.05 -5.56
C LEU A 7 2.95 21.14 -5.06
N SER A 8 2.37 22.15 -4.44
CA SER A 8 3.19 23.11 -3.67
C SER A 8 3.68 22.46 -2.37
N PRO A 9 4.77 22.94 -1.75
CA PRO A 9 5.26 22.40 -0.47
C PRO A 9 4.18 22.39 0.64
N ALA A 10 3.26 23.37 0.62
CA ALA A 10 2.15 23.40 1.56
C ALA A 10 1.14 22.28 1.28
N ALA A 11 0.81 22.02 0.02
CA ALA A 11 -0.07 20.94 -0.38
C ALA A 11 0.55 19.55 -0.09
N GLU A 12 1.85 19.40 -0.28
CA GLU A 12 2.57 18.17 0.07
C GLU A 12 2.45 17.85 1.55
N ARG A 13 2.62 18.84 2.45
CA ARG A 13 2.43 18.65 3.89
C ARG A 13 1.01 18.20 4.24
N VAL A 14 0.00 18.72 3.55
CA VAL A 14 -1.40 18.29 3.70
C VAL A 14 -1.56 16.83 3.30
N VAL A 15 -0.98 16.43 2.16
CA VAL A 15 -1.04 15.05 1.66
C VAL A 15 -0.27 14.09 2.59
N ASP A 16 0.89 14.49 3.13
CA ASP A 16 1.66 13.69 4.10
C ASP A 16 0.86 13.43 5.38
N ALA A 17 0.25 14.47 5.94
CA ALA A 17 -0.59 14.36 7.13
C ALA A 17 -1.80 13.45 6.89
N ALA A 18 -2.50 13.64 5.77
CA ALA A 18 -3.65 12.84 5.41
C ALA A 18 -3.28 11.36 5.19
N GLU A 19 -2.12 11.07 4.59
CA GLU A 19 -1.63 9.71 4.41
C GLU A 19 -1.45 8.99 5.76
N GLY A 20 -0.81 9.65 6.72
CA GLY A 20 -0.63 9.09 8.08
C GLY A 20 -1.96 8.83 8.78
N LEU A 21 -2.92 9.76 8.67
CA LEU A 21 -4.26 9.60 9.24
C LEU A 21 -5.03 8.46 8.57
N MET A 22 -4.97 8.33 7.24
CA MET A 22 -5.60 7.21 6.53
C MET A 22 -5.01 5.86 6.95
N GLN A 23 -3.70 5.76 7.13
CA GLN A 23 -3.03 4.54 7.59
C GLN A 23 -3.42 4.13 9.02
N GLN A 24 -3.80 5.10 9.86
CA GLN A 24 -4.20 4.86 11.24
C GLN A 24 -5.70 4.66 11.41
N GLN A 25 -6.53 5.46 10.73
CA GLN A 25 -7.95 5.64 11.03
C GLN A 25 -8.88 5.38 9.82
N GLY A 26 -8.33 5.17 8.61
CA GLY A 26 -9.12 5.02 7.38
C GLY A 26 -9.63 6.35 6.84
N TYR A 27 -10.46 6.26 5.78
CA TYR A 27 -11.04 7.45 5.14
C TYR A 27 -12.05 8.14 6.05
N ASN A 28 -12.93 7.39 6.70
CA ASN A 28 -13.99 7.95 7.53
C ASN A 28 -13.50 8.44 8.91
N GLY A 29 -12.35 7.92 9.39
CA GLY A 29 -11.83 8.17 10.73
C GLY A 29 -11.15 9.53 10.95
N PHE A 30 -10.92 10.36 9.92
CA PHE A 30 -10.29 11.66 10.05
C PHE A 30 -11.07 12.79 9.37
N SER A 31 -10.79 14.02 9.74
CA SER A 31 -11.37 15.24 9.18
C SER A 31 -10.29 16.23 8.72
N TYR A 32 -10.71 17.30 8.04
CA TYR A 32 -9.81 18.42 7.71
C TYR A 32 -9.32 19.19 8.94
N ASP A 33 -10.06 19.15 10.04
CA ASP A 33 -9.60 19.73 11.30
C ASP A 33 -8.42 18.96 11.86
N ASP A 34 -8.44 17.62 11.78
CA ASP A 34 -7.32 16.76 12.21
C ASP A 34 -6.06 17.03 11.38
N VAL A 35 -6.21 17.12 10.04
CA VAL A 35 -5.10 17.49 9.14
C VAL A 35 -4.56 18.88 9.50
N ALA A 36 -5.42 19.87 9.65
CA ALA A 36 -5.04 21.25 9.96
C ALA A 36 -4.29 21.34 11.30
N GLN A 37 -4.79 20.66 12.33
CA GLN A 37 -4.19 20.60 13.65
C GLN A 37 -2.79 19.93 13.59
N LEU A 38 -2.67 18.80 12.88
CA LEU A 38 -1.43 18.05 12.79
C LEU A 38 -0.27 18.84 12.17
N ILE A 39 -0.56 19.70 11.19
CA ILE A 39 0.48 20.48 10.49
C ILE A 39 0.52 21.97 10.86
N GLY A 40 -0.31 22.39 11.84
CA GLY A 40 -0.29 23.74 12.38
C GLY A 40 -0.83 24.82 11.42
N ILE A 41 -1.87 24.51 10.64
CA ILE A 41 -2.53 25.46 9.73
C ILE A 41 -4.03 25.59 10.07
N LYS A 42 -4.74 26.51 9.41
CA LYS A 42 -6.18 26.65 9.55
C LYS A 42 -6.92 25.76 8.55
N LYS A 43 -8.07 25.18 8.93
CA LYS A 43 -8.92 24.34 8.05
C LYS A 43 -9.21 24.97 6.68
N PRO A 44 -9.50 26.27 6.54
CA PRO A 44 -9.69 26.91 5.22
C PRO A 44 -8.47 26.76 4.29
N SER A 45 -7.24 26.68 4.84
CA SER A 45 -6.05 26.44 4.03
C SER A 45 -6.01 25.03 3.46
N VAL A 46 -6.51 24.03 4.17
CA VAL A 46 -6.66 22.65 3.66
C VAL A 46 -7.67 22.66 2.51
N HIS A 47 -8.84 23.29 2.69
CA HIS A 47 -9.86 23.42 1.64
C HIS A 47 -9.35 24.18 0.40
N HIS A 48 -8.46 25.16 0.58
CA HIS A 48 -7.86 25.89 -0.54
C HIS A 48 -7.04 24.96 -1.44
N HIS A 49 -6.31 23.99 -0.87
CA HIS A 49 -5.53 23.03 -1.62
C HIS A 49 -6.38 21.87 -2.16
N PHE A 50 -7.31 21.38 -1.36
CA PHE A 50 -8.18 20.24 -1.66
C PHE A 50 -9.62 20.58 -1.33
N PRO A 51 -10.44 20.96 -2.33
CA PRO A 51 -11.84 21.37 -2.10
C PRO A 51 -12.66 20.29 -1.41
N THR A 52 -12.45 19.02 -1.73
CA THR A 52 -13.14 17.89 -1.10
C THR A 52 -12.16 16.88 -0.49
N LYS A 53 -12.64 16.16 0.53
CA LYS A 53 -11.89 15.06 1.15
C LYS A 53 -11.59 13.94 0.15
N GLY A 54 -12.47 13.73 -0.84
CA GLY A 54 -12.26 12.81 -1.94
C GLY A 54 -11.07 13.21 -2.82
N ASP A 55 -10.92 14.52 -3.14
CA ASP A 55 -9.77 15.01 -3.90
C ASP A 55 -8.45 14.78 -3.16
N LEU A 56 -8.45 15.05 -1.84
CA LEU A 56 -7.29 14.79 -0.99
C LEU A 56 -6.96 13.29 -0.95
N ALA A 57 -7.96 12.44 -0.74
CA ALA A 57 -7.75 11.00 -0.67
C ALA A 57 -7.24 10.43 -2.01
N ALA A 58 -7.83 10.83 -3.14
CA ALA A 58 -7.36 10.41 -4.45
C ALA A 58 -5.90 10.83 -4.68
N MET A 59 -5.52 12.04 -4.29
CA MET A 59 -4.14 12.53 -4.37
C MET A 59 -3.18 11.72 -3.50
N VAL A 60 -3.58 11.37 -2.27
CA VAL A 60 -2.81 10.50 -1.38
C VAL A 60 -2.56 9.15 -2.06
N VAL A 61 -3.62 8.50 -2.58
CA VAL A 61 -3.49 7.18 -3.22
C VAL A 61 -2.63 7.24 -4.48
N GLN A 62 -2.77 8.26 -5.32
CA GLN A 62 -1.93 8.44 -6.52
C GLN A 62 -0.45 8.55 -6.16
N ARG A 63 -0.10 9.40 -5.19
CA ARG A 63 1.28 9.58 -4.74
C ARG A 63 1.83 8.31 -4.05
N TYR A 64 1.01 7.65 -3.24
CA TYR A 64 1.35 6.39 -2.60
C TYR A 64 1.64 5.30 -3.64
N THR A 65 0.79 5.16 -4.64
CA THR A 65 0.97 4.22 -5.76
C THR A 65 2.24 4.50 -6.55
N HIS A 66 2.56 5.78 -6.81
CA HIS A 66 3.78 6.15 -7.52
C HIS A 66 5.03 5.73 -6.75
N ARG A 67 5.12 6.08 -5.47
CA ARG A 67 6.25 5.68 -4.61
C ARG A 67 6.38 4.16 -4.50
N PHE A 68 5.24 3.47 -4.41
CA PHE A 68 5.24 2.01 -4.37
C PHE A 68 5.81 1.41 -5.67
N ARG A 69 5.42 1.95 -6.83
CA ARG A 69 5.99 1.53 -8.13
C ARG A 69 7.50 1.76 -8.22
N GLU A 70 8.00 2.86 -7.70
CA GLU A 70 9.44 3.11 -7.64
C GLU A 70 10.16 2.06 -6.79
N GLU A 71 9.57 1.64 -5.67
CA GLU A 71 10.09 0.53 -4.88
C GLU A 71 10.09 -0.79 -5.66
N LEU A 72 9.01 -1.12 -6.39
CA LEU A 72 8.94 -2.31 -7.23
C LEU A 72 10.07 -2.33 -8.29
N LEU A 73 10.32 -1.20 -8.94
CA LEU A 73 11.42 -1.08 -9.92
C LEU A 73 12.79 -1.26 -9.26
N ARG A 74 12.99 -0.71 -8.05
CA ARG A 74 14.24 -0.93 -7.30
C ARG A 74 14.43 -2.40 -6.93
N ILE A 75 13.38 -3.08 -6.49
CA ILE A 75 13.42 -4.51 -6.19
C ILE A 75 13.84 -5.30 -7.43
N GLU A 76 13.24 -5.03 -8.59
CA GLU A 76 13.61 -5.69 -9.85
C GLU A 76 15.09 -5.47 -10.22
N GLY A 77 15.58 -4.25 -10.07
CA GLY A 77 16.96 -3.88 -10.38
C GLY A 77 17.99 -4.43 -9.38
N SER A 78 17.56 -4.76 -8.15
CA SER A 78 18.45 -5.19 -7.07
C SER A 78 18.47 -6.71 -6.84
N HIS A 79 17.44 -7.42 -7.30
CA HIS A 79 17.28 -8.86 -7.03
C HIS A 79 17.06 -9.64 -8.33
N ALA A 80 17.94 -10.59 -8.60
CA ALA A 80 17.85 -11.44 -9.78
C ALA A 80 16.78 -12.55 -9.62
N HIS A 81 16.68 -13.12 -8.41
CA HIS A 81 15.84 -14.30 -8.14
C HIS A 81 14.45 -13.94 -7.60
N ALA A 82 13.48 -14.75 -7.99
CA ALA A 82 12.07 -14.54 -7.65
C ALA A 82 11.82 -14.47 -6.14
N ARG A 83 12.41 -15.38 -5.38
CA ARG A 83 12.24 -15.44 -3.93
C ARG A 83 12.72 -14.16 -3.24
N ASP A 84 13.87 -13.64 -3.66
CA ASP A 84 14.44 -12.41 -3.10
C ASP A 84 13.55 -11.21 -3.42
N ARG A 85 12.98 -11.14 -4.64
CA ARG A 85 12.00 -10.11 -5.02
C ARG A 85 10.76 -10.14 -4.13
N LEU A 86 10.20 -11.33 -3.91
CA LEU A 86 9.00 -11.50 -3.07
C LEU A 86 9.29 -11.17 -1.60
N THR A 87 10.46 -11.55 -1.08
CA THR A 87 10.89 -11.19 0.28
C THR A 87 11.05 -9.67 0.41
N ALA A 88 11.75 -9.01 -0.52
CA ALA A 88 11.91 -7.56 -0.53
C ALA A 88 10.56 -6.82 -0.69
N TYR A 89 9.62 -7.41 -1.43
CA TYR A 89 8.25 -6.89 -1.51
C TYR A 89 7.55 -6.92 -0.13
N ALA A 90 7.64 -8.01 0.62
CA ALA A 90 7.06 -8.10 1.96
C ALA A 90 7.68 -7.08 2.93
N GLU A 91 8.96 -6.73 2.76
CA GLU A 91 9.61 -5.70 3.57
C GLU A 91 9.00 -4.29 3.39
N LEU A 92 8.31 -4.03 2.26
CA LEU A 92 7.57 -2.76 2.09
C LEU A 92 6.45 -2.64 3.12
N PHE A 93 5.78 -3.75 3.41
CA PHE A 93 4.72 -3.83 4.43
C PHE A 93 5.30 -3.72 5.84
N ASP A 94 6.43 -4.37 6.11
CA ASP A 94 7.14 -4.24 7.39
C ASP A 94 7.50 -2.78 7.69
N ARG A 95 8.05 -2.06 6.71
CA ARG A 95 8.42 -0.64 6.89
C ARG A 95 7.21 0.25 7.21
N THR A 96 6.05 -0.08 6.66
CA THR A 96 4.80 0.64 6.98
C THR A 96 4.31 0.25 8.37
N PHE A 97 4.27 -1.03 8.68
CA PHE A 97 3.76 -1.56 9.96
C PHE A 97 4.64 -1.17 11.15
N ALA A 98 5.95 -1.09 10.99
CA ALA A 98 6.88 -0.65 12.03
C ALA A 98 6.63 0.78 12.54
N ARG A 99 5.91 1.59 11.76
CA ARG A 99 5.51 2.95 12.15
C ARG A 99 4.17 2.91 12.89
N GLU A 100 4.18 2.65 14.20
CA GLU A 100 2.97 2.66 15.05
C GLU A 100 1.88 1.69 14.55
N ARG A 101 2.27 0.55 13.99
CA ARG A 101 1.36 -0.46 13.37
C ARG A 101 0.42 0.16 12.34
N ARG A 102 0.93 1.10 11.52
CA ARG A 102 0.16 1.67 10.42
C ARG A 102 -0.14 0.60 9.38
N LEU A 103 -1.33 0.65 8.80
CA LEU A 103 -1.71 -0.25 7.71
C LEU A 103 -1.38 0.36 6.35
N CYS A 104 -1.37 -0.47 5.32
CA CYS A 104 -1.34 0.00 3.94
C CYS A 104 -2.51 0.96 3.69
N VAL A 105 -2.24 2.11 3.05
CA VAL A 105 -3.30 3.07 2.69
C VAL A 105 -4.40 2.39 1.88
N CYS A 106 -4.03 1.62 0.86
CA CYS A 106 -5.00 0.98 -0.02
C CYS A 106 -5.72 -0.19 0.65
N GLY A 107 -5.07 -0.91 1.58
CA GLY A 107 -5.71 -1.93 2.41
C GLY A 107 -6.79 -1.32 3.31
N MET A 108 -6.49 -0.20 3.99
CA MET A 108 -7.46 0.54 4.80
C MET A 108 -8.64 1.04 3.97
N LEU A 109 -8.35 1.70 2.85
CA LEU A 109 -9.39 2.24 1.97
C LEU A 109 -10.19 1.14 1.29
N GLY A 110 -9.57 -0.01 0.98
CA GLY A 110 -10.27 -1.18 0.42
C GLY A 110 -11.34 -1.73 1.36
N ALA A 111 -11.10 -1.69 2.68
CA ALA A 111 -12.09 -2.09 3.68
C ALA A 111 -13.31 -1.12 3.74
N GLU A 112 -13.13 0.13 3.35
CA GLU A 112 -14.16 1.17 3.31
C GLU A 112 -14.71 1.43 1.90
N ALA A 113 -14.42 0.57 0.91
CA ALA A 113 -14.68 0.81 -0.52
C ALA A 113 -16.13 1.16 -0.85
N HIS A 114 -17.09 0.68 -0.05
CA HIS A 114 -18.52 0.99 -0.24
C HIS A 114 -18.83 2.48 -0.12
N ASP A 115 -18.18 3.15 0.82
CA ASP A 115 -18.45 4.56 1.17
C ASP A 115 -17.50 5.55 0.48
N LEU A 116 -16.52 5.05 -0.27
CA LEU A 116 -15.55 5.92 -0.93
C LEU A 116 -16.13 6.60 -2.18
N PRO A 117 -15.73 7.85 -2.48
CA PRO A 117 -15.96 8.45 -3.78
C PRO A 117 -15.39 7.58 -4.92
N ALA A 118 -16.05 7.57 -6.09
CA ALA A 118 -15.65 6.77 -7.24
C ALA A 118 -14.17 7.00 -7.63
N THR A 119 -13.73 8.25 -7.63
CA THR A 119 -12.35 8.62 -7.94
C THR A 119 -11.32 7.98 -7.00
N VAL A 120 -11.65 7.84 -5.72
CA VAL A 120 -10.78 7.18 -4.74
C VAL A 120 -10.79 5.67 -4.95
N ARG A 121 -11.97 5.07 -5.17
CA ARG A 121 -12.08 3.63 -5.48
C ARG A 121 -11.26 3.24 -6.70
N ASP A 122 -11.32 4.04 -7.77
CA ASP A 122 -10.59 3.78 -9.01
C ASP A 122 -9.07 3.80 -8.78
N GLU A 123 -8.56 4.72 -7.97
CA GLU A 123 -7.13 4.78 -7.63
C GLU A 123 -6.71 3.61 -6.73
N VAL A 124 -7.54 3.20 -5.78
CA VAL A 124 -7.30 2.01 -4.94
C VAL A 124 -7.27 0.74 -5.80
N ALA A 125 -8.23 0.59 -6.71
CA ALA A 125 -8.26 -0.54 -7.65
C ALA A 125 -7.00 -0.58 -8.53
N ARG A 126 -6.55 0.58 -9.03
CA ARG A 126 -5.31 0.71 -9.80
C ARG A 126 -4.07 0.27 -9.00
N PHE A 127 -3.97 0.66 -7.72
CA PHE A 127 -2.90 0.22 -6.84
C PHE A 127 -2.85 -1.31 -6.75
N PHE A 128 -3.97 -1.95 -6.45
CA PHE A 128 -4.02 -3.41 -6.34
C PHE A 128 -3.72 -4.11 -7.67
N ASP A 129 -4.22 -3.60 -8.78
CA ASP A 129 -3.97 -4.16 -10.11
C ASP A 129 -2.47 -4.11 -10.48
N ILE A 130 -1.78 -3.00 -10.19
CA ILE A 130 -0.34 -2.87 -10.39
C ILE A 130 0.42 -3.90 -9.56
N ASN A 131 0.07 -4.05 -8.29
CA ASN A 131 0.74 -4.97 -7.39
C ASN A 131 0.50 -6.44 -7.77
N LEU A 132 -0.73 -6.81 -8.11
CA LEU A 132 -1.07 -8.16 -8.53
C LEU A 132 -0.36 -8.57 -9.81
N ARG A 133 -0.25 -7.66 -10.79
CA ARG A 133 0.51 -7.92 -12.02
C ARG A 133 2.00 -8.11 -11.71
N TRP A 134 2.59 -7.24 -10.92
CA TRP A 134 4.01 -7.35 -10.55
C TRP A 134 4.31 -8.67 -9.81
N LEU A 135 3.48 -9.00 -8.83
CA LEU A 135 3.61 -10.26 -8.08
C LEU A 135 3.43 -11.49 -8.99
N GLY A 136 2.47 -11.43 -9.94
CA GLY A 136 2.27 -12.49 -10.93
C GLY A 136 3.53 -12.74 -11.76
N GLU A 137 4.20 -11.68 -12.22
CA GLU A 137 5.48 -11.80 -12.94
C GLU A 137 6.61 -12.34 -12.05
N ALA A 138 6.67 -11.94 -10.77
CA ALA A 138 7.64 -12.47 -9.82
C ALA A 138 7.42 -13.99 -9.57
N PHE A 139 6.18 -14.46 -9.44
CA PHE A 139 5.88 -15.88 -9.33
C PHE A 139 6.14 -16.66 -10.62
N LYS A 140 5.90 -16.07 -11.80
CA LYS A 140 6.28 -16.68 -13.10
C LYS A 140 7.80 -16.84 -13.23
N LEU A 141 8.57 -15.85 -12.76
CA LEU A 141 10.01 -15.96 -12.68
C LEU A 141 10.42 -17.17 -11.82
N GLY A 142 9.81 -17.37 -10.65
CA GLY A 142 10.06 -18.54 -9.80
C GLY A 142 9.74 -19.88 -10.47
N GLN A 143 8.73 -19.95 -11.34
CA GLN A 143 8.49 -21.14 -12.19
C GLN A 143 9.61 -21.35 -13.22
N THR A 144 10.05 -20.26 -13.86
CA THR A 144 11.15 -20.34 -14.84
C THR A 144 12.46 -20.78 -14.19
N GLU A 145 12.70 -20.40 -12.94
CA GLU A 145 13.85 -20.81 -12.14
C GLU A 145 13.73 -22.29 -11.64
N GLY A 146 12.60 -22.94 -11.87
CA GLY A 146 12.32 -24.30 -11.37
C GLY A 146 12.07 -24.37 -9.87
N ALA A 147 11.96 -23.23 -9.20
CA ALA A 147 11.72 -23.11 -7.76
C ALA A 147 10.25 -23.32 -7.37
N LEU A 148 9.34 -23.17 -8.33
CA LEU A 148 7.92 -23.45 -8.17
C LEU A 148 7.47 -24.60 -9.09
N SER A 149 6.39 -25.29 -8.69
CA SER A 149 5.78 -26.30 -9.54
C SER A 149 5.29 -25.70 -10.87
N ALA A 150 5.45 -26.43 -11.98
CA ALA A 150 4.86 -26.04 -13.27
C ALA A 150 3.31 -25.95 -13.22
N GLN A 151 2.69 -26.64 -12.29
CA GLN A 151 1.23 -26.61 -12.06
C GLN A 151 0.79 -25.44 -11.16
N ALA A 152 1.71 -24.73 -10.52
CA ALA A 152 1.37 -23.56 -9.71
C ALA A 152 0.72 -22.48 -10.60
N GLN A 153 -0.23 -21.77 -10.03
CA GLN A 153 -0.95 -20.68 -10.71
C GLN A 153 -0.39 -19.34 -10.23
N PRO A 154 0.53 -18.68 -10.97
CA PRO A 154 1.21 -17.46 -10.53
C PRO A 154 0.25 -16.34 -10.10
N ASP A 155 -0.84 -16.12 -10.84
CA ASP A 155 -1.81 -15.07 -10.52
C ASP A 155 -2.61 -15.39 -9.25
N ALA A 156 -2.89 -16.67 -8.98
CA ALA A 156 -3.53 -17.10 -7.72
C ALA A 156 -2.56 -16.93 -6.53
N LEU A 157 -1.28 -17.31 -6.71
CA LEU A 157 -0.24 -17.09 -5.69
C LEU A 157 -0.02 -15.60 -5.42
N ALA A 158 0.02 -14.77 -6.46
CA ALA A 158 0.13 -13.32 -6.33
C ALA A 158 -0.99 -12.73 -5.47
N ARG A 159 -2.23 -13.14 -5.74
CA ARG A 159 -3.39 -12.71 -4.96
C ARG A 159 -3.32 -13.19 -3.52
N ALA A 160 -3.02 -14.46 -3.30
CA ALA A 160 -2.89 -15.04 -1.98
C ALA A 160 -1.78 -14.36 -1.17
N TYR A 161 -0.63 -14.09 -1.79
CA TYR A 161 0.51 -13.44 -1.15
C TYR A 161 0.18 -12.00 -0.72
N LEU A 162 -0.41 -11.21 -1.61
CA LEU A 162 -0.85 -9.85 -1.27
C LEU A 162 -1.88 -9.87 -0.13
N CYS A 163 -2.89 -10.74 -0.21
CA CYS A 163 -3.89 -10.88 0.86
C CYS A 163 -3.27 -11.31 2.20
N ALA A 164 -2.25 -12.19 2.16
CA ALA A 164 -1.55 -12.62 3.37
C ALA A 164 -0.79 -11.46 4.05
N LEU A 165 -0.11 -10.61 3.27
CA LEU A 165 0.62 -9.45 3.81
C LEU A 165 -0.32 -8.37 4.36
N GLU A 166 -1.39 -8.03 3.63
CA GLU A 166 -2.43 -7.11 4.13
C GLU A 166 -3.11 -7.66 5.39
N GLY A 167 -3.45 -8.97 5.38
CA GLY A 167 -4.03 -9.65 6.53
C GLY A 167 -3.09 -9.67 7.74
N ALA A 168 -1.79 -9.90 7.53
CA ALA A 168 -0.77 -9.86 8.58
C ALA A 168 -0.74 -8.51 9.30
N MET A 169 -0.83 -7.40 8.54
CA MET A 169 -0.89 -6.06 9.13
C MET A 169 -2.17 -5.87 9.97
N VAL A 170 -3.32 -6.29 9.44
CA VAL A 170 -4.63 -6.14 10.14
C VAL A 170 -4.66 -6.98 11.41
N VAL A 171 -4.27 -8.25 11.32
CA VAL A 171 -4.25 -9.18 12.46
C VAL A 171 -3.24 -8.74 13.51
N GLY A 172 -2.00 -8.39 13.09
CA GLY A 172 -0.96 -7.89 13.99
C GLY A 172 -1.37 -6.62 14.73
N ARG A 173 -2.06 -5.69 14.05
CA ARG A 173 -2.64 -4.51 14.72
C ARG A 173 -3.70 -4.92 15.75
N GLY A 174 -4.61 -5.82 15.40
CA GLY A 174 -5.70 -6.27 16.28
C GLY A 174 -5.21 -7.01 17.52
N LEU A 175 -4.15 -7.80 17.38
CA LEU A 175 -3.51 -8.53 18.49
C LEU A 175 -2.56 -7.65 19.30
N ALA A 176 -2.28 -6.42 18.85
CA ALA A 176 -1.20 -5.58 19.36
C ALA A 176 0.17 -6.29 19.30
N ASP A 177 0.34 -7.20 18.33
CA ASP A 177 1.51 -8.04 18.13
C ASP A 177 2.58 -7.28 17.33
N ASP A 178 3.85 -7.65 17.57
CA ASP A 178 5.00 -7.14 16.82
C ASP A 178 5.44 -8.11 15.70
N GLN A 179 4.64 -9.15 15.42
CA GLN A 179 4.90 -10.07 14.33
C GLN A 179 4.88 -9.31 12.99
N ARG A 180 5.98 -9.41 12.28
CA ARG A 180 6.16 -8.67 11.03
C ARG A 180 5.43 -9.34 9.87
N PRO A 181 4.84 -8.57 8.94
CA PRO A 181 4.31 -9.09 7.68
C PRO A 181 5.27 -10.00 6.93
N THR A 182 6.58 -9.73 6.94
CA THR A 182 7.60 -10.61 6.33
C THR A 182 7.61 -12.03 6.89
N ALA A 183 7.30 -12.22 8.18
CA ALA A 183 7.24 -13.57 8.77
C ALA A 183 6.10 -14.39 8.14
N VAL A 184 4.94 -13.77 7.91
CA VAL A 184 3.80 -14.40 7.23
C VAL A 184 4.13 -14.64 5.75
N GLY A 185 4.75 -13.65 5.09
CA GLY A 185 5.21 -13.77 3.71
C GLY A 185 6.20 -14.92 3.53
N SER A 186 7.21 -15.03 4.41
CA SER A 186 8.19 -16.13 4.38
C SER A 186 7.53 -17.49 4.57
N ALA A 187 6.67 -17.63 5.58
CA ALA A 187 5.94 -18.88 5.82
C ALA A 187 5.11 -19.30 4.58
N MET A 188 4.46 -18.35 3.92
CA MET A 188 3.71 -18.62 2.70
C MET A 188 4.62 -19.06 1.54
N LEU A 189 5.78 -18.40 1.37
CA LEU A 189 6.75 -18.80 0.36
C LEU A 189 7.30 -20.21 0.64
N ASP A 190 7.59 -20.55 1.89
CA ASP A 190 8.08 -21.87 2.30
C ASP A 190 7.09 -23.00 1.98
N LEU A 191 5.78 -22.71 1.98
CA LEU A 191 4.74 -23.68 1.62
C LEU A 191 4.67 -23.97 0.12
N CYS A 192 5.08 -23.04 -0.75
CA CYS A 192 4.96 -23.20 -2.21
C CYS A 192 6.29 -23.32 -2.93
N TRP A 193 7.41 -22.98 -2.29
CA TRP A 193 8.77 -23.11 -2.84
C TRP A 193 9.31 -24.52 -2.66
N ARG A 194 10.09 -25.00 -3.66
CA ARG A 194 10.77 -26.32 -3.63
C ARG A 194 12.18 -26.19 -3.08
#